data_9a2bda0a9722a637df36d0dc8229e83c
#
_entry.id   9a2bda0a9722a637df36d0dc8229e83c
#
_cell.length_a   1.000
_cell.length_b   1.000
_cell.length_c   1.000
_cell.angle_alpha   90.00
_cell.angle_beta   90.00
_cell.angle_gamma   90.00
#
_symmetry.space_group_name_H-M   'P 1'
#
loop_
_entity.id
_entity.type
_entity.pdbx_description
1 polymer ?
#
loop_
_entity_poly.entity_id
_entity_poly.type
_entity_poly.pdbx_seq_one_letter_code
_entity_poly.pdbx_strand_id
1 'polypeptide(L)'
;MKRFIIAFIAAYIFMFLWGWLLNGVLLKDVYAETPNLWRSQSEMMRLFHWIIIGQALVIFAFVMIYACGFAGGGAAAGIRLGILLEIAAIGMRLAIYAVQPFPGKLIVYGSVSGLIEMVIVGAIVGAIYKPASARTS
;
A
#
# COMPACT_ATOMS: atom_id res chain seq x y z
N MET A 1 13.00 -16.10 8.38
CA MET A 1 11.83 -16.71 7.69
C MET A 1 10.52 -16.46 8.43
N LYS A 2 10.41 -16.84 9.69
CA LYS A 2 9.18 -16.67 10.48
C LYS A 2 8.70 -15.21 10.57
N ARG A 3 9.61 -14.27 10.83
CA ARG A 3 9.30 -12.83 10.90
C ARG A 3 8.85 -12.29 9.56
N PHE A 4 9.45 -12.76 8.47
CA PHE A 4 9.05 -12.37 7.12
C PHE A 4 7.58 -12.73 6.88
N ILE A 5 7.20 -13.97 7.18
CA ILE A 5 5.84 -14.46 6.97
C ILE A 5 4.83 -13.67 7.83
N ILE A 6 5.15 -13.44 9.09
CA ILE A 6 4.28 -12.70 10.01
C ILE A 6 4.14 -11.24 9.54
N ALA A 7 5.23 -10.59 9.16
CA ALA A 7 5.21 -9.23 8.65
C ALA A 7 4.40 -9.13 7.35
N PHE A 8 4.59 -10.08 6.44
CA PHE A 8 3.83 -10.16 5.19
C PHE A 8 2.33 -10.27 5.46
N ILE A 9 1.93 -11.23 6.30
CA ILE A 9 0.51 -11.46 6.59
C ILE A 9 -0.13 -10.26 7.26
N ALA A 10 0.51 -9.70 8.29
CA ALA A 10 -0.01 -8.55 9.03
C ALA A 10 -0.15 -7.31 8.14
N ALA A 11 0.87 -7.00 7.36
CA ALA A 11 0.84 -5.87 6.44
C ALA A 11 -0.18 -6.08 5.31
N TYR A 12 -0.30 -7.30 4.80
CA TYR A 12 -1.27 -7.63 3.76
C TYR A 12 -2.71 -7.46 4.24
N ILE A 13 -3.03 -7.95 5.43
CA ILE A 13 -4.36 -7.80 6.02
C ILE A 13 -4.70 -6.32 6.17
N PHE A 14 -3.78 -5.52 6.69
CA PHE A 14 -3.99 -4.08 6.82
C PHE A 14 -4.21 -3.42 5.46
N MET A 15 -3.35 -3.69 4.49
CA MET A 15 -3.47 -3.09 3.15
C MET A 15 -4.80 -3.46 2.48
N PHE A 16 -5.23 -4.70 2.60
CA PHE A 16 -6.49 -5.15 2.04
C PHE A 16 -7.68 -4.42 2.66
N LEU A 17 -7.73 -4.34 3.99
CA LEU A 17 -8.81 -3.65 4.71
C LEU A 17 -8.79 -2.14 4.43
N TRP A 18 -7.62 -1.54 4.39
CA TRP A 18 -7.48 -0.12 4.05
C TRP A 18 -7.98 0.19 2.64
N GLY A 19 -7.57 -0.61 1.66
CA GLY A 19 -8.00 -0.47 0.28
C GLY A 19 -9.51 -0.64 0.13
N TRP A 20 -10.10 -1.60 0.84
CA TRP A 20 -11.54 -1.79 0.85
C TRP A 20 -12.26 -0.58 1.44
N LEU A 21 -11.82 -0.08 2.58
CA LEU A 21 -12.40 1.10 3.24
C LEU A 21 -12.29 2.33 2.34
N LEU A 22 -11.10 2.59 1.80
CA LEU A 22 -10.85 3.76 0.97
C LEU A 22 -11.67 3.73 -0.31
N ASN A 23 -11.52 2.68 -1.11
CA ASN A 23 -12.12 2.60 -2.44
C ASN A 23 -13.60 2.21 -2.40
N GLY A 24 -13.98 1.33 -1.47
CA GLY A 24 -15.35 0.82 -1.37
C GLY A 24 -16.30 1.72 -0.60
N VAL A 25 -15.78 2.58 0.27
CA VAL A 25 -16.60 3.43 1.14
C VAL A 25 -16.29 4.91 0.95
N LEU A 26 -15.06 5.33 1.18
CA LEU A 26 -14.69 6.76 1.21
C LEU A 26 -14.67 7.40 -0.17
N LEU A 27 -14.15 6.72 -1.19
CA LEU A 27 -14.04 7.24 -2.57
C LEU A 27 -15.16 6.78 -3.50
N LYS A 28 -16.15 6.08 -2.99
CA LYS A 28 -17.25 5.54 -3.79
C LYS A 28 -17.92 6.61 -4.65
N ASP A 29 -18.23 7.77 -4.06
CA ASP A 29 -18.89 8.86 -4.76
C ASP A 29 -17.99 9.52 -5.81
N VAL A 30 -16.69 9.61 -5.53
CA VAL A 30 -15.71 10.16 -6.48
C VAL A 30 -15.59 9.25 -7.71
N TYR A 31 -15.61 7.94 -7.53
CA TYR A 31 -15.62 6.98 -8.64
C TYR A 31 -16.92 7.07 -9.46
N ALA A 32 -18.04 7.37 -8.81
CA ALA A 32 -19.33 7.51 -9.48
C ALA A 32 -19.40 8.74 -10.40
N GLU A 33 -18.56 9.76 -10.21
CA GLU A 33 -18.47 10.93 -11.07
C GLU A 33 -17.96 10.61 -12.49
N THR A 34 -17.22 9.52 -12.64
CA THR A 34 -16.61 9.11 -13.91
C THR A 34 -16.86 7.64 -14.23
N PRO A 35 -18.12 7.22 -14.37
CA PRO A 35 -18.45 5.80 -14.53
C PRO A 35 -17.83 5.15 -15.77
N ASN A 36 -17.57 5.93 -16.82
CA ASN A 36 -17.01 5.43 -18.08
C ASN A 36 -15.54 5.04 -17.98
N LEU A 37 -14.84 5.45 -16.92
CA LEU A 37 -13.43 5.13 -16.71
C LEU A 37 -13.25 3.78 -16.02
N TRP A 38 -14.28 3.22 -15.42
CA TRP A 38 -14.20 2.05 -14.57
C TRP A 38 -14.94 0.88 -15.17
N ARG A 39 -14.45 -0.31 -14.87
CA ARG A 39 -15.15 -1.53 -15.25
C ARG A 39 -16.47 -1.66 -14.47
N SER A 40 -17.41 -2.40 -15.03
CA SER A 40 -18.65 -2.73 -14.33
C SER A 40 -18.35 -3.56 -13.07
N GLN A 41 -19.29 -3.55 -12.11
CA GLN A 41 -19.15 -4.31 -10.87
C GLN A 41 -18.93 -5.81 -11.15
N SER A 42 -19.65 -6.37 -12.12
CA SER A 42 -19.52 -7.78 -12.49
C SER A 42 -18.15 -8.11 -13.07
N GLU A 43 -17.59 -7.23 -13.90
CA GLU A 43 -16.24 -7.39 -14.44
C GLU A 43 -15.19 -7.27 -13.36
N MET A 44 -15.34 -6.30 -12.44
CA MET A 44 -14.41 -6.15 -11.32
C MET A 44 -14.40 -7.38 -10.42
N MET A 45 -15.55 -7.97 -10.14
CA MET A 45 -15.64 -9.21 -9.35
C MET A 45 -14.94 -10.38 -10.04
N ARG A 46 -15.10 -10.49 -11.36
CA ARG A 46 -14.41 -11.53 -12.15
C ARG A 46 -12.90 -11.38 -12.13
N LEU A 47 -12.40 -10.14 -12.07
CA LEU A 47 -10.98 -9.82 -12.08
C LEU A 47 -10.40 -9.56 -10.68
N PHE A 48 -11.19 -9.81 -9.63
CA PHE A 48 -10.81 -9.50 -8.26
C PHE A 48 -9.51 -10.19 -7.82
N HIS A 49 -9.25 -11.39 -8.33
CA HIS A 49 -8.01 -12.12 -8.05
C HIS A 49 -6.75 -11.31 -8.43
N TRP A 50 -6.81 -10.45 -9.45
CA TRP A 50 -5.69 -9.59 -9.80
C TRP A 50 -5.40 -8.51 -8.75
N ILE A 51 -6.45 -8.03 -8.06
CA ILE A 51 -6.28 -7.11 -6.93
C ILE A 51 -5.53 -7.83 -5.80
N ILE A 52 -5.95 -9.06 -5.49
CA ILE A 52 -5.29 -9.88 -4.46
C ILE A 52 -3.82 -10.11 -4.79
N ILE A 53 -3.53 -10.54 -6.01
CA ILE A 53 -2.15 -10.81 -6.46
C ILE A 53 -1.32 -9.53 -6.45
N GLY A 54 -1.86 -8.44 -6.97
CA GLY A 54 -1.15 -7.16 -7.03
C GLY A 54 -0.77 -6.64 -5.64
N GLN A 55 -1.70 -6.68 -4.70
CA GLN A 55 -1.42 -6.28 -3.32
C GLN A 55 -0.40 -7.21 -2.65
N ALA A 56 -0.48 -8.51 -2.90
CA ALA A 56 0.49 -9.46 -2.38
C ALA A 56 1.91 -9.17 -2.90
N LEU A 57 2.05 -8.83 -4.16
CA LEU A 57 3.36 -8.47 -4.74
C LEU A 57 3.92 -7.18 -4.14
N VAL A 58 3.08 -6.17 -3.91
CA VAL A 58 3.52 -4.92 -3.27
C VAL A 58 4.05 -5.19 -1.87
N ILE A 59 3.30 -5.93 -1.05
CA ILE A 59 3.71 -6.24 0.31
C ILE A 59 4.93 -7.16 0.34
N PHE A 60 4.98 -8.14 -0.56
CA PHE A 60 6.16 -9.01 -0.68
C PHE A 60 7.43 -8.19 -0.97
N ALA A 61 7.36 -7.31 -1.96
CA ALA A 61 8.48 -6.43 -2.32
C ALA A 61 8.86 -5.52 -1.14
N PHE A 62 7.87 -4.95 -0.45
CA PHE A 62 8.11 -4.08 0.70
C PHE A 62 8.88 -4.84 1.79
N VAL A 63 8.39 -6.01 2.18
CA VAL A 63 9.03 -6.81 3.25
C VAL A 63 10.42 -7.27 2.83
N MET A 64 10.62 -7.64 1.56
CA MET A 64 11.93 -8.00 1.00
C MET A 64 12.92 -6.83 1.09
N ILE A 65 12.52 -5.65 0.63
CA ILE A 65 13.39 -4.46 0.68
C ILE A 65 13.74 -4.13 2.12
N TYR A 66 12.75 -4.19 3.02
CA TYR A 66 12.98 -3.96 4.44
C TYR A 66 13.99 -4.96 5.01
N ALA A 67 13.78 -6.25 4.74
CA ALA A 67 14.65 -7.32 5.24
C ALA A 67 16.09 -7.20 4.74
N CYS A 68 16.27 -6.77 3.48
CA CYS A 68 17.59 -6.68 2.87
C CYS A 68 18.37 -5.42 3.25
N GLY A 69 17.69 -4.29 3.45
CA GLY A 69 18.38 -3.00 3.62
C GLY A 69 18.03 -2.22 4.89
N PHE A 70 16.97 -2.56 5.57
CA PHE A 70 16.45 -1.77 6.69
C PHE A 70 16.30 -2.57 7.99
N ALA A 71 16.56 -3.87 7.95
CA ALA A 71 16.43 -4.75 9.11
C ALA A 71 17.30 -4.24 10.27
N GLY A 72 16.73 -4.19 11.46
CA GLY A 72 17.41 -3.65 12.65
C GLY A 72 17.07 -2.19 12.94
N GLY A 73 16.48 -1.44 11.99
CA GLY A 73 16.08 -0.05 12.19
C GLY A 73 14.71 0.13 12.84
N GLY A 74 13.99 -0.95 13.07
CA GLY A 74 12.66 -0.92 13.72
C GLY A 74 11.58 -0.20 12.92
N ALA A 75 10.56 0.27 13.62
CA ALA A 75 9.41 0.95 13.00
C ALA A 75 9.83 2.21 12.24
N ALA A 76 10.79 3.00 12.77
CA ALA A 76 11.25 4.22 12.11
C ALA A 76 11.84 3.94 10.72
N ALA A 77 12.63 2.88 10.58
CA ALA A 77 13.18 2.48 9.29
C ALA A 77 12.08 2.02 8.32
N GLY A 78 11.11 1.27 8.82
CA GLY A 78 9.95 0.86 8.03
C GLY A 78 9.12 2.03 7.53
N ILE A 79 8.89 3.02 8.39
CA ILE A 79 8.17 4.26 8.03
C ILE A 79 8.91 5.01 6.93
N ARG A 80 10.24 5.18 7.05
CA ARG A 80 11.06 5.83 6.01
C ARG A 80 10.93 5.11 4.67
N LEU A 81 11.02 3.79 4.68
CA LEU A 81 10.83 3.00 3.48
C LEU A 81 9.45 3.21 2.88
N GLY A 82 8.41 3.19 3.72
CA GLY A 82 7.03 3.43 3.29
C GLY A 82 6.86 4.78 2.61
N ILE A 83 7.41 5.84 3.19
CA ILE A 83 7.36 7.19 2.63
C ILE A 83 8.06 7.23 1.27
N LEU A 84 9.25 6.65 1.16
CA LEU A 84 10.02 6.65 -0.10
C LEU A 84 9.28 5.92 -1.21
N LEU A 85 8.70 4.76 -0.91
CA LEU A 85 7.93 4.00 -1.90
C LEU A 85 6.66 4.72 -2.32
N GLU A 86 6.00 5.41 -1.38
CA GLU A 86 4.81 6.18 -1.73
C GLU A 86 5.16 7.42 -2.56
N ILE A 87 6.28 8.08 -2.31
CA ILE A 87 6.75 9.17 -3.19
C ILE A 87 6.92 8.66 -4.62
N ALA A 88 7.50 7.47 -4.81
CA ALA A 88 7.60 6.86 -6.13
C ALA A 88 6.22 6.57 -6.74
N ALA A 89 5.29 6.06 -5.94
CA ALA A 89 3.92 5.78 -6.37
C ALA A 89 3.17 7.06 -6.77
N ILE A 90 3.36 8.15 -6.02
CA ILE A 90 2.79 9.47 -6.36
C ILE A 90 3.33 9.93 -7.72
N GLY A 91 4.64 9.78 -7.95
CA GLY A 91 5.24 10.10 -9.26
C GLY A 91 4.56 9.34 -10.40
N MET A 92 4.31 8.05 -10.22
CA MET A 92 3.60 7.23 -11.20
C MET A 92 2.16 7.70 -11.41
N ARG A 93 1.44 8.05 -10.33
CA ARG A 93 0.06 8.57 -10.43
C ARG A 93 0.02 9.88 -11.21
N LEU A 94 0.97 10.78 -11.00
CA LEU A 94 1.05 12.05 -11.73
C LEU A 94 1.31 11.82 -13.22
N ALA A 95 2.17 10.86 -13.56
CA ALA A 95 2.41 10.50 -14.95
C ALA A 95 1.15 9.94 -15.62
N ILE A 96 0.42 9.06 -14.92
CA ILE A 96 -0.84 8.50 -15.43
C ILE A 96 -1.90 9.59 -15.57
N TYR A 97 -1.96 10.53 -14.63
CA TYR A 97 -2.90 11.65 -14.68
C TYR A 97 -2.70 12.51 -15.94
N ALA A 98 -1.48 12.67 -16.40
CA ALA A 98 -1.18 13.42 -17.62
C ALA A 98 -1.70 12.71 -18.89
N VAL A 99 -1.88 11.38 -18.84
CA VAL A 99 -2.25 10.57 -20.02
C VAL A 99 -3.73 10.15 -19.98
N GLN A 100 -4.28 9.97 -18.80
CA GLN A 100 -5.67 9.50 -18.64
C GLN A 100 -6.52 10.53 -17.90
N PRO A 101 -7.80 10.68 -18.31
CA PRO A 101 -8.69 11.72 -17.75
C PRO A 101 -9.25 11.33 -16.38
N PHE A 102 -8.40 11.02 -15.43
CA PHE A 102 -8.79 10.77 -14.05
C PHE A 102 -9.17 12.09 -13.36
N PRO A 103 -10.17 12.09 -12.47
CA PRO A 103 -10.44 13.24 -11.62
C PRO A 103 -9.22 13.59 -10.76
N GLY A 104 -8.85 14.88 -10.72
CA GLY A 104 -7.75 15.34 -9.88
C GLY A 104 -7.93 15.00 -8.41
N LYS A 105 -9.17 14.95 -7.93
CA LYS A 105 -9.52 14.51 -6.58
C LYS A 105 -8.99 13.11 -6.25
N LEU A 106 -9.07 12.16 -7.21
CA LEU A 106 -8.56 10.80 -7.00
C LEU A 106 -7.05 10.79 -6.81
N ILE A 107 -6.33 11.64 -7.54
CA ILE A 107 -4.89 11.76 -7.39
C ILE A 107 -4.54 12.28 -6.01
N VAL A 108 -5.21 13.34 -5.55
CA VAL A 108 -4.95 13.94 -4.23
C VAL A 108 -5.33 12.98 -3.11
N TYR A 109 -6.54 12.45 -3.13
CA TYR A 109 -7.02 11.54 -2.08
C TYR A 109 -6.21 10.23 -2.06
N GLY A 110 -5.90 9.70 -3.24
CA GLY A 110 -5.08 8.50 -3.35
C GLY A 110 -3.66 8.70 -2.84
N SER A 111 -3.07 9.87 -3.08
CA SER A 111 -1.71 10.19 -2.60
C SER A 111 -1.66 10.38 -1.09
N VAL A 112 -2.61 11.14 -0.52
CA VAL A 112 -2.70 11.33 0.93
C VAL A 112 -2.97 10.01 1.64
N SER A 113 -3.94 9.25 1.13
CA SER A 113 -4.28 7.93 1.68
C SER A 113 -3.12 6.95 1.56
N GLY A 114 -2.43 6.95 0.43
CA GLY A 114 -1.27 6.09 0.20
C GLY A 114 -0.13 6.40 1.16
N LEU A 115 0.13 7.69 1.46
CA LEU A 115 1.12 8.07 2.48
C LEU A 115 0.76 7.51 3.85
N ILE A 116 -0.50 7.66 4.27
CA ILE A 116 -0.98 7.11 5.54
C ILE A 116 -0.83 5.58 5.54
N GLU A 117 -1.28 4.93 4.48
CA GLU A 117 -1.21 3.48 4.32
C GLU A 117 0.23 2.97 4.44
N MET A 118 1.14 3.55 3.66
CA MET A 118 2.53 3.08 3.60
C MET A 118 3.31 3.39 4.87
N VAL A 119 2.98 4.47 5.57
CA VAL A 119 3.54 4.76 6.91
C VAL A 119 3.11 3.67 7.90
N ILE A 120 1.85 3.28 7.89
CA ILE A 120 1.33 2.24 8.80
C ILE A 120 1.91 0.87 8.42
N VAL A 121 1.94 0.52 7.14
CA VAL A 121 2.58 -0.71 6.65
C VAL A 121 4.05 -0.76 7.11
N GLY A 122 4.76 0.34 6.94
CA GLY A 122 6.16 0.44 7.37
C GLY A 122 6.33 0.26 8.88
N ALA A 123 5.45 0.85 9.67
CA ALA A 123 5.46 0.70 11.12
C ALA A 123 5.19 -0.77 11.53
N ILE A 124 4.22 -1.42 10.89
CA ILE A 124 3.89 -2.84 11.15
C ILE A 124 5.10 -3.74 10.84
N VAL A 125 5.67 -3.60 9.64
CA VAL A 125 6.81 -4.43 9.21
C VAL A 125 8.01 -4.19 10.11
N GLY A 126 8.34 -2.93 10.36
CA GLY A 126 9.47 -2.55 11.21
C GLY A 126 9.32 -3.04 12.65
N ALA A 127 8.12 -2.95 13.21
CA ALA A 127 7.84 -3.41 14.56
C ALA A 127 7.96 -4.94 14.69
N ILE A 128 7.53 -5.68 13.67
CA ILE A 128 7.63 -7.15 13.66
C ILE A 128 9.08 -7.59 13.56
N TYR A 129 9.90 -6.93 12.72
CA TYR A 129 11.31 -7.22 12.60
C TYR A 129 12.12 -6.83 13.83
N LYS A 130 11.72 -5.80 14.54
CA LYS A 130 12.35 -5.23 15.76
C LYS A 130 13.83 -4.85 15.56
N PRO A 131 14.32 -3.82 16.25
CA PRO A 131 15.75 -3.52 16.25
C PRO A 131 16.56 -4.66 16.84
N ALA A 132 17.76 -4.91 16.30
CA ALA A 132 18.67 -5.94 16.80
C ALA A 132 19.04 -5.70 18.26
N SER A 133 19.20 -4.44 18.71
CA SER A 133 19.50 -4.03 20.07
C SER A 133 18.40 -4.43 21.09
N ALA A 134 17.14 -4.55 20.67
CA ALA A 134 16.06 -4.95 21.55
C ALA A 134 16.09 -6.43 21.94
N ARG A 135 16.97 -7.24 21.32
CA ARG A 135 17.09 -8.68 21.60
C ARG A 135 18.06 -8.99 22.73
N THR A 136 18.91 -8.06 23.09
CA THR A 136 19.98 -8.25 24.08
C THR A 136 19.60 -7.75 25.48
N SER A 137 18.44 -7.13 25.62
CA SER A 137 17.93 -6.61 26.89
C SER A 137 16.99 -7.56 27.62
#